data_1b0df0b4959e529a8c0ed89fb35197d4
#
_entry.id   1b0df0b4959e529a8c0ed89fb35197d4
#
_cell.length_a   1.000
_cell.length_b   1.000
_cell.length_c   1.000
_cell.angle_alpha   90.00
_cell.angle_beta   90.00
_cell.angle_gamma   90.00
#
_symmetry.space_group_name_H-M   'P 1'
#
loop_
_entity.id
_entity.type
_entity.pdbx_description
1 polymer ?
#
loop_
_entity_poly.entity_id
_entity_poly.type
_entity_poly.pdbx_seq_one_letter_code
_entity_poly.pdbx_strand_id
1 'polypeptide(L)'
;MRATALSFMLLLAGCTSLTCERLGGAPMVEYQLFFGRSNVSDQAWAEFAAQVITRDLPAGFTELDADGQWMNQGTRQISRQRSKVVIVAVPDTPVTASAIAHIKDEYRQRFAQIVVGTVVHPVCAAF
;
A
#
# COMPACT_ATOMS: atom_id res chain seq x y z
N MET A 1 -62.97 23.85 7.06
CA MET A 1 -61.71 24.05 6.34
C MET A 1 -60.76 22.90 6.74
N ARG A 2 -60.55 21.93 5.87
CA ARG A 2 -59.67 20.78 6.11
C ARG A 2 -58.37 21.05 5.36
N ALA A 3 -57.27 21.20 6.11
CA ALA A 3 -55.92 21.33 5.57
C ALA A 3 -55.36 19.94 5.29
N THR A 4 -55.19 19.59 4.04
CA THR A 4 -54.50 18.41 3.56
C THR A 4 -52.98 18.66 3.58
N ALA A 5 -52.27 18.05 4.52
CA ALA A 5 -50.82 18.08 4.53
C ALA A 5 -50.27 17.12 3.46
N LEU A 6 -49.64 17.67 2.44
CA LEU A 6 -48.95 16.92 1.40
C LEU A 6 -47.55 16.51 1.95
N SER A 7 -47.42 15.24 2.32
CA SER A 7 -46.13 14.66 2.76
C SER A 7 -45.23 14.44 1.54
N PHE A 8 -44.18 15.25 1.41
CA PHE A 8 -43.17 15.14 0.36
C PHE A 8 -42.15 14.08 0.78
N MET A 9 -42.33 12.88 0.25
CA MET A 9 -41.42 11.76 0.52
C MET A 9 -40.17 11.96 -0.35
N LEU A 10 -39.06 12.42 0.26
CA LEU A 10 -37.74 12.52 -0.37
C LEU A 10 -37.24 11.09 -0.63
N LEU A 11 -37.29 10.64 -1.87
CA LEU A 11 -36.59 9.46 -2.34
C LEU A 11 -35.10 9.78 -2.38
N LEU A 12 -34.36 9.42 -1.32
CA LEU A 12 -32.91 9.33 -1.34
C LEU A 12 -32.54 8.16 -2.27
N ALA A 13 -32.22 8.50 -3.53
CA ALA A 13 -31.55 7.58 -4.44
C ALA A 13 -30.19 7.29 -3.85
N GLY A 14 -30.09 6.23 -3.04
CA GLY A 14 -28.82 5.69 -2.57
C GLY A 14 -28.01 5.27 -3.78
N CYS A 15 -26.87 5.92 -4.02
CA CYS A 15 -25.84 5.36 -4.87
C CYS A 15 -25.52 3.97 -4.32
N THR A 16 -25.95 2.92 -4.99
CA THR A 16 -25.55 1.55 -4.69
C THR A 16 -24.08 1.45 -5.05
N SER A 17 -23.20 1.74 -4.08
CA SER A 17 -21.80 1.39 -4.20
C SER A 17 -21.73 -0.11 -4.49
N LEU A 18 -21.02 -0.48 -5.57
CA LEU A 18 -20.72 -1.88 -5.84
C LEU A 18 -20.08 -2.46 -4.60
N THR A 19 -20.76 -3.37 -3.92
CA THR A 19 -20.20 -4.04 -2.76
C THR A 19 -19.09 -4.98 -3.23
N CYS A 20 -18.02 -5.07 -2.49
CA CYS A 20 -16.86 -5.90 -2.82
C CYS A 20 -17.28 -7.38 -3.05
N GLU A 21 -18.27 -7.87 -2.32
CA GLU A 21 -18.84 -9.20 -2.47
C GLU A 21 -19.38 -9.46 -3.89
N ARG A 22 -20.01 -8.47 -4.53
CA ARG A 22 -20.49 -8.59 -5.92
C ARG A 22 -19.36 -8.77 -6.92
N LEU A 23 -18.15 -8.34 -6.58
CA LEU A 23 -16.93 -8.50 -7.37
C LEU A 23 -16.18 -9.79 -7.00
N GLY A 24 -16.73 -10.61 -6.11
CA GLY A 24 -16.10 -11.85 -5.63
C GLY A 24 -14.88 -11.60 -4.72
N GLY A 25 -14.76 -10.39 -4.17
CA GLY A 25 -13.64 -10.01 -3.32
C GLY A 25 -14.05 -9.69 -1.87
N ALA A 26 -13.07 -9.30 -1.09
CA ALA A 26 -13.23 -8.78 0.26
C ALA A 26 -12.67 -7.35 0.39
N PRO A 27 -13.23 -6.51 1.29
CA PRO A 27 -12.62 -5.23 1.63
C PRO A 27 -11.23 -5.45 2.24
N MET A 28 -10.22 -4.82 1.66
CA MET A 28 -8.83 -4.89 2.09
C MET A 28 -8.17 -3.50 2.04
N VAL A 29 -6.94 -3.44 2.53
CA VAL A 29 -6.06 -2.28 2.36
C VAL A 29 -4.89 -2.70 1.49
N GLU A 30 -4.65 -1.96 0.40
CA GLU A 30 -3.46 -2.12 -0.42
C GLU A 30 -2.36 -1.18 0.08
N TYR A 31 -1.18 -1.75 0.31
CA TYR A 31 0.04 -1.02 0.54
C TYR A 31 0.94 -1.12 -0.70
N GLN A 32 1.48 0.02 -1.11
CA GLN A 32 2.57 0.10 -2.06
C GLN A 32 3.79 0.66 -1.33
N LEU A 33 4.82 -0.15 -1.18
CA LEU A 33 6.05 0.19 -0.45
C LEU A 33 7.17 0.40 -1.45
N PHE A 34 7.86 1.54 -1.35
CA PHE A 34 8.93 1.95 -2.26
C PHE A 34 10.27 1.87 -1.55
N PHE A 35 11.07 0.89 -1.94
CA PHE A 35 12.38 0.60 -1.35
C PHE A 35 13.50 1.10 -2.25
N GLY A 36 14.19 2.17 -1.87
CA GLY A 36 15.37 2.64 -2.58
C GLY A 36 16.54 1.67 -2.44
N ARG A 37 17.26 1.41 -3.54
CA ARG A 37 18.30 0.37 -3.62
C ARG A 37 19.65 0.89 -4.11
N SER A 38 20.04 2.12 -3.79
CA SER A 38 21.34 2.65 -4.24
C SER A 38 22.54 1.82 -3.77
N ASN A 39 22.43 1.21 -2.59
CA ASN A 39 23.48 0.40 -1.93
C ASN A 39 23.02 -1.03 -1.61
N VAL A 40 21.95 -1.51 -2.22
CA VAL A 40 21.38 -2.84 -1.95
C VAL A 40 21.50 -3.70 -3.21
N SER A 41 22.30 -4.77 -3.13
CA SER A 41 22.46 -5.74 -4.20
C SER A 41 21.19 -6.59 -4.41
N ASP A 42 21.11 -7.27 -5.56
CA ASP A 42 19.98 -8.17 -5.82
C ASP A 42 19.94 -9.34 -4.84
N GLN A 43 21.09 -9.86 -4.44
CA GLN A 43 21.18 -10.90 -3.42
C GLN A 43 20.72 -10.40 -2.05
N ALA A 44 21.20 -9.24 -1.59
CA ALA A 44 20.79 -8.67 -0.31
C ALA A 44 19.28 -8.35 -0.27
N TRP A 45 18.72 -7.91 -1.41
CA TRP A 45 17.28 -7.75 -1.53
C TRP A 45 16.53 -9.08 -1.42
N ALA A 46 16.96 -10.11 -2.17
CA ALA A 46 16.32 -11.43 -2.13
C ALA A 46 16.33 -12.05 -0.72
N GLU A 47 17.45 -11.90 0.00
CA GLU A 47 17.57 -12.32 1.41
C GLU A 47 16.61 -11.54 2.32
N PHE A 48 16.51 -10.23 2.16
CA PHE A 48 15.57 -9.40 2.90
C PHE A 48 14.11 -9.79 2.60
N ALA A 49 13.76 -9.95 1.34
CA ALA A 49 12.42 -10.35 0.94
C ALA A 49 12.02 -11.70 1.54
N ALA A 50 12.93 -12.69 1.53
CA ALA A 50 12.67 -14.01 2.10
C ALA A 50 12.61 -14.00 3.63
N GLN A 51 13.54 -13.31 4.29
CA GLN A 51 13.70 -13.37 5.75
C GLN A 51 12.77 -12.44 6.51
N VAL A 52 12.32 -11.35 5.89
CA VAL A 52 11.50 -10.32 6.53
C VAL A 52 10.13 -10.22 5.86
N ILE A 53 10.06 -9.85 4.58
CA ILE A 53 8.78 -9.57 3.94
C ILE A 53 7.91 -10.83 3.89
N THR A 54 8.43 -11.95 3.41
CA THR A 54 7.67 -13.21 3.32
C THR A 54 7.23 -13.73 4.68
N ARG A 55 8.06 -13.55 5.71
CA ARG A 55 7.71 -13.96 7.07
C ARG A 55 6.57 -13.12 7.66
N ASP A 56 6.60 -11.81 7.44
CA ASP A 56 5.63 -10.87 7.99
C ASP A 56 4.34 -10.80 7.14
N LEU A 57 4.44 -11.13 5.85
CA LEU A 57 3.32 -11.17 4.89
C LEU A 57 3.23 -12.56 4.22
N PRO A 58 2.96 -13.62 4.98
CA PRO A 58 3.02 -15.00 4.48
C PRO A 58 1.95 -15.33 3.43
N ALA A 59 0.89 -14.54 3.33
CA ALA A 59 -0.11 -14.68 2.27
C ALA A 59 0.38 -14.26 0.88
N GLY A 60 1.53 -13.59 0.83
CA GLY A 60 2.18 -13.20 -0.42
C GLY A 60 2.15 -11.70 -0.68
N PHE A 61 2.99 -11.30 -1.62
CA PHE A 61 3.09 -9.93 -2.14
C PHE A 61 3.62 -9.99 -3.57
N THR A 62 3.48 -8.90 -4.30
CA THR A 62 4.09 -8.73 -5.63
C THR A 62 5.21 -7.70 -5.54
N GLU A 63 6.36 -8.00 -6.14
CA GLU A 63 7.44 -7.02 -6.27
C GLU A 63 7.72 -6.66 -7.72
N LEU A 64 8.11 -5.40 -7.94
CA LEU A 64 8.47 -4.84 -9.23
C LEU A 64 9.81 -4.12 -9.12
N ASP A 65 10.65 -4.24 -10.15
CA ASP A 65 11.79 -3.35 -10.34
C ASP A 65 11.31 -1.98 -10.81
N ALA A 66 11.89 -0.94 -10.25
CA ALA A 66 11.56 0.44 -10.55
C ALA A 66 12.78 1.35 -10.47
N ASP A 67 12.67 2.53 -11.05
CA ASP A 67 13.65 3.60 -10.95
C ASP A 67 13.00 4.85 -10.37
N GLY A 68 13.55 5.31 -9.24
CA GLY A 68 13.17 6.58 -8.63
C GLY A 68 14.00 7.73 -9.21
N GLN A 69 13.38 8.88 -9.40
CA GLN A 69 14.07 10.10 -9.82
C GLN A 69 13.53 11.30 -9.06
N TRP A 70 14.43 12.13 -8.57
CA TRP A 70 14.07 13.38 -7.91
C TRP A 70 15.11 14.47 -8.16
N MET A 71 14.72 15.69 -7.90
CA MET A 71 15.65 16.83 -7.93
C MET A 71 16.14 17.11 -6.50
N ASN A 72 17.45 17.10 -6.32
CA ASN A 72 18.06 17.57 -5.08
C ASN A 72 17.82 19.08 -4.92
N GLN A 73 17.14 19.47 -3.86
CA GLN A 73 16.72 20.87 -3.67
C GLN A 73 17.91 21.81 -3.42
N GLY A 74 19.00 21.33 -2.83
CA GLY A 74 20.19 22.13 -2.58
C GLY A 74 21.07 22.35 -3.81
N THR A 75 21.32 21.29 -4.58
CA THR A 75 22.22 21.33 -5.75
C THR A 75 21.50 21.53 -7.07
N ARG A 76 20.18 21.37 -7.12
CA ARG A 76 19.34 21.38 -8.34
C ARG A 76 19.69 20.29 -9.34
N GLN A 77 20.45 19.30 -8.92
CA GLN A 77 20.82 18.15 -9.74
C GLN A 77 19.76 17.05 -9.67
N ILE A 78 19.58 16.34 -10.78
CA ILE A 78 18.72 15.17 -10.85
C ILE A 78 19.48 13.97 -10.23
N SER A 79 18.85 13.34 -9.26
CA SER A 79 19.29 12.07 -8.67
C SER A 79 18.41 10.94 -9.18
N ARG A 80 19.01 9.78 -9.43
CA ARG A 80 18.32 8.55 -9.82
C ARG A 80 18.73 7.40 -8.93
N GLN A 81 17.82 6.51 -8.67
CA GLN A 81 18.04 5.38 -7.79
C GLN A 81 17.23 4.17 -8.26
N ARG A 82 17.87 3.02 -8.39
CA ARG A 82 17.13 1.74 -8.50
C ARG A 82 16.26 1.56 -7.29
N SER A 83 15.09 0.96 -7.48
CA SER A 83 14.10 0.75 -6.43
C SER A 83 13.41 -0.59 -6.61
N LYS A 84 12.80 -1.09 -5.53
CA LYS A 84 11.76 -2.12 -5.59
C LYS A 84 10.44 -1.50 -5.13
N VAL A 85 9.36 -1.88 -5.80
CA VAL A 85 8.00 -1.60 -5.34
C VAL A 85 7.39 -2.92 -4.88
N VAL A 86 6.94 -2.97 -3.65
CA VAL A 86 6.18 -4.10 -3.11
C VAL A 86 4.72 -3.70 -3.00
N ILE A 87 3.84 -4.50 -3.61
CA ILE A 87 2.40 -4.31 -3.60
C ILE A 87 1.78 -5.47 -2.85
N VAL A 88 0.95 -5.17 -1.86
CA VAL A 88 0.25 -6.17 -1.06
C VAL A 88 -1.14 -5.68 -0.68
N ALA A 89 -2.16 -6.51 -0.88
CA ALA A 89 -3.51 -6.29 -0.37
C ALA A 89 -3.75 -7.22 0.82
N VAL A 90 -4.10 -6.65 1.96
CA VAL A 90 -4.18 -7.35 3.25
C VAL A 90 -5.40 -6.86 4.05
N PRO A 91 -5.91 -7.65 5.00
CA PRO A 91 -6.94 -7.16 5.91
C PRO A 91 -6.48 -5.90 6.67
N ASP A 92 -7.37 -4.94 6.83
CA ASP A 92 -7.11 -3.73 7.63
C ASP A 92 -7.18 -4.05 9.13
N THR A 93 -6.05 -4.48 9.69
CA THR A 93 -5.93 -4.87 11.09
C THR A 93 -4.68 -4.27 11.74
N PRO A 94 -4.66 -4.10 13.07
CA PRO A 94 -3.45 -3.68 13.79
C PRO A 94 -2.26 -4.63 13.59
N VAL A 95 -2.50 -5.92 13.40
CA VAL A 95 -1.46 -6.92 13.11
C VAL A 95 -0.79 -6.63 11.78
N THR A 96 -1.58 -6.39 10.74
CA THR A 96 -1.09 -6.01 9.42
C THR A 96 -0.30 -4.69 9.46
N ALA A 97 -0.85 -3.68 10.13
CA ALA A 97 -0.17 -2.40 10.27
C ALA A 97 1.20 -2.55 10.97
N SER A 98 1.28 -3.39 12.01
CA SER A 98 2.53 -3.70 12.71
C SER A 98 3.51 -4.44 11.83
N ALA A 99 3.07 -5.40 11.01
CA ALA A 99 3.91 -6.11 10.05
C ALA A 99 4.53 -5.15 9.02
N ILE A 100 3.72 -4.27 8.45
CA ILE A 100 4.19 -3.23 7.50
C ILE A 100 5.21 -2.29 8.18
N ALA A 101 4.94 -1.85 9.40
CA ALA A 101 5.87 -0.99 10.15
C ALA A 101 7.20 -1.71 10.39
N HIS A 102 7.18 -2.98 10.82
CA HIS A 102 8.38 -3.79 11.06
C HIS A 102 9.21 -3.97 9.77
N ILE A 103 8.59 -4.31 8.65
CA ILE A 103 9.28 -4.43 7.35
C ILE A 103 10.03 -3.13 7.00
N LYS A 104 9.38 -1.99 7.16
CA LYS A 104 9.98 -0.68 6.85
C LYS A 104 11.14 -0.35 7.78
N ASP A 105 11.01 -0.64 9.07
CA ASP A 105 12.03 -0.35 10.07
C ASP A 105 13.24 -1.27 9.90
N GLU A 106 13.03 -2.57 9.65
CA GLU A 106 14.10 -3.54 9.36
C GLU A 106 14.89 -3.13 8.10
N TYR A 107 14.19 -2.71 7.04
CA TYR A 107 14.87 -2.25 5.82
C TYR A 107 15.73 -1.01 6.07
N ARG A 108 15.18 -0.02 6.77
CA ARG A 108 15.89 1.21 7.10
C ARG A 108 17.14 0.95 7.93
N GLN A 109 17.05 0.08 8.94
CA GLN A 109 18.15 -0.27 9.82
C GLN A 109 19.22 -1.10 9.08
N ARG A 110 18.80 -2.14 8.34
CA ARG A 110 19.71 -3.07 7.65
C ARG A 110 20.51 -2.39 6.54
N PHE A 111 19.90 -1.47 5.82
CA PHE A 111 20.49 -0.86 4.63
C PHE A 111 20.78 0.64 4.77
N ALA A 112 20.72 1.17 5.98
CA ALA A 112 20.95 2.59 6.28
C ALA A 112 20.11 3.54 5.40
N GLN A 113 18.83 3.17 5.17
CA GLN A 113 17.92 3.97 4.38
C GLN A 113 17.18 4.98 5.26
N ILE A 114 16.93 6.18 4.74
CA ILE A 114 16.25 7.25 5.48
C ILE A 114 14.75 6.95 5.56
N VAL A 115 14.16 6.46 4.44
CA VAL A 115 12.72 6.28 4.33
C VAL A 115 12.40 5.09 3.41
N VAL A 116 11.29 4.42 3.71
CA VAL A 116 10.56 3.56 2.78
C VAL A 116 9.26 4.28 2.44
N GLY A 117 9.13 4.70 1.19
CA GLY A 117 7.91 5.37 0.70
C GLY A 117 6.71 4.45 0.86
N THR A 118 5.55 5.00 1.20
CA THR A 118 4.34 4.20 1.43
C THR A 118 3.13 4.93 0.86
N VAL A 119 2.38 4.24 0.01
CA VAL A 119 1.05 4.64 -0.44
C VAL A 119 0.06 3.61 0.09
N VAL A 120 -1.08 4.07 0.59
CA VAL A 120 -2.10 3.21 1.21
C VAL A 120 -3.47 3.64 0.71
N HIS A 121 -4.30 2.68 0.32
CA HIS A 121 -5.69 2.96 -0.01
C HIS A 121 -6.59 1.73 0.17
N PRO A 122 -7.89 1.94 0.47
CA PRO A 122 -8.83 0.83 0.54
C PRO A 122 -9.08 0.26 -0.85
N VAL A 123 -9.15 -1.07 -0.92
CA VAL A 123 -9.40 -1.82 -2.17
C VAL A 123 -10.40 -2.93 -1.95
N CYS A 124 -10.93 -3.43 -3.06
CA CYS A 124 -11.61 -4.70 -3.11
C CYS A 124 -10.67 -5.72 -3.76
N ALA A 125 -10.26 -6.74 -3.02
CA ALA A 125 -9.34 -7.75 -3.53
C ALA A 125 -9.92 -9.16 -3.42
N ALA A 126 -9.59 -10.01 -4.41
CA ALA A 126 -9.95 -11.42 -4.46
C ALA A 126 -8.69 -12.22 -4.83
N PHE A 127 -8.40 -13.26 -4.05
CA PHE A 127 -7.29 -14.20 -4.25
C PHE A 127 -7.77 -15.63 -4.11
#